data_d90dd2376e220dc0c341e4b8e73b2427
#
_entry.id   d90dd2376e220dc0c341e4b8e73b2427
#
_cell.length_a   1.000
_cell.length_b   1.000
_cell.length_c   1.000
_cell.angle_alpha   90.00
_cell.angle_beta   90.00
_cell.angle_gamma   90.00
#
_symmetry.space_group_name_H-M   'P 1'
#
loop_
_entity.id
_entity.type
_entity.pdbx_description
1 polymer ?
#
loop_
_entity_poly.entity_id
_entity_poly.type
_entity_poly.pdbx_seq_one_letter_code
_entity_poly.pdbx_strand_id
1 'polypeptide(L)'
;MKLSPPRPCRPPYWALHGHLQTVIGSLWPAPPLTLPFTRLEIPLVDGDRLVVRCFASAHPLPQPIIACLFHGLGGHDDRPYIRRTVRLLNQRGVHVWTINHRGCGIGRGFAKGTYHSGVAADLGEVFAYARQH
;
A
#
# COMPACT_ATOMS: atom_id res chain seq x y z
N MET A 1 28.16 -11.84 4.67
CA MET A 1 27.30 -12.53 3.69
C MET A 1 27.42 -11.81 2.35
N LYS A 2 28.06 -12.41 1.35
CA LYS A 2 28.17 -11.79 0.01
C LYS A 2 26.81 -12.04 -0.68
N LEU A 3 26.05 -10.97 -0.93
CA LEU A 3 24.84 -11.06 -1.73
C LEU A 3 25.23 -11.34 -3.20
N SER A 4 24.63 -12.35 -3.78
CA SER A 4 24.76 -12.59 -5.23
C SER A 4 24.20 -11.39 -5.99
N PRO A 5 24.81 -10.97 -7.11
CA PRO A 5 24.26 -9.89 -7.91
C PRO A 5 22.84 -10.24 -8.37
N PRO A 6 21.93 -9.27 -8.41
CA PRO A 6 20.57 -9.50 -8.86
C PRO A 6 20.57 -10.01 -10.32
N ARG A 7 19.71 -10.98 -10.62
CA ARG A 7 19.55 -11.45 -11.98
C ARG A 7 19.04 -10.32 -12.88
N PRO A 8 19.55 -10.16 -14.10
CA PRO A 8 19.05 -9.18 -15.04
C PRO A 8 17.54 -9.34 -15.24
N CYS A 9 16.77 -8.26 -15.01
CA CYS A 9 15.35 -8.27 -15.32
C CYS A 9 15.19 -8.20 -16.85
N ARG A 10 14.57 -9.22 -17.44
CA ARG A 10 14.18 -9.21 -18.85
C ARG A 10 12.71 -8.81 -18.92
N PRO A 11 12.38 -7.61 -19.42
CA PRO A 11 10.99 -7.23 -19.59
C PRO A 11 10.32 -8.16 -20.64
N PRO A 12 9.03 -8.45 -20.50
CA PRO A 12 8.30 -9.16 -21.54
C PRO A 12 8.31 -8.32 -22.83
N TYR A 13 8.12 -8.97 -23.99
CA TYR A 13 8.22 -8.34 -25.31
C TYR A 13 7.29 -7.12 -25.50
N TRP A 14 6.14 -7.10 -24.84
CA TRP A 14 5.21 -5.97 -24.84
C TRP A 14 5.66 -4.79 -23.96
N ALA A 15 6.65 -5.00 -23.11
CA ALA A 15 7.12 -4.01 -22.14
C ALA A 15 8.50 -3.44 -22.52
N LEU A 16 8.87 -3.47 -23.80
CA LEU A 16 10.16 -2.97 -24.29
C LEU A 16 10.26 -1.43 -24.26
N HIS A 17 9.12 -0.71 -24.25
CA HIS A 17 9.07 0.75 -24.19
C HIS A 17 8.48 1.20 -22.87
N GLY A 18 9.17 2.13 -22.17
CA GLY A 18 8.77 2.64 -20.86
C GLY A 18 7.35 3.24 -20.85
N HIS A 19 6.96 3.96 -21.91
CA HIS A 19 5.60 4.50 -22.04
C HIS A 19 4.54 3.39 -22.08
N LEU A 20 4.78 2.32 -22.81
CA LEU A 20 3.86 1.17 -22.86
C LEU A 20 3.76 0.49 -21.49
N GLN A 21 4.87 0.32 -20.78
CA GLN A 21 4.86 -0.22 -19.41
C GLN A 21 3.98 0.61 -18.49
N THR A 22 4.12 1.93 -18.54
CA THR A 22 3.34 2.86 -17.70
C THR A 22 1.85 2.79 -18.04
N VAL A 23 1.50 2.87 -19.32
CA VAL A 23 0.10 2.84 -19.76
C VAL A 23 -0.54 1.49 -19.45
N ILE A 24 0.08 0.39 -19.86
CA ILE A 24 -0.45 -0.95 -19.61
C ILE A 24 -0.51 -1.24 -18.12
N GLY A 25 0.54 -0.89 -17.36
CA GLY A 25 0.57 -1.10 -15.92
C GLY A 25 -0.52 -0.34 -15.16
N SER A 26 -0.86 0.87 -15.60
CA SER A 26 -1.93 1.67 -15.01
C SER A 26 -3.34 1.22 -15.41
N LEU A 27 -3.49 0.72 -16.64
CA LEU A 27 -4.78 0.26 -17.18
C LEU A 27 -5.06 -1.22 -16.90
N TRP A 28 -4.03 -2.00 -16.52
CA TRP A 28 -4.18 -3.43 -16.27
C TRP A 28 -5.21 -3.69 -15.18
N PRO A 29 -6.38 -4.26 -15.53
CA PRO A 29 -7.47 -4.42 -14.59
C PRO A 29 -7.08 -5.37 -13.46
N ALA A 30 -7.56 -5.07 -12.26
CA ALA A 30 -7.55 -6.00 -11.14
C ALA A 30 -8.99 -6.18 -10.67
N PRO A 31 -9.44 -7.41 -10.42
CA PRO A 31 -10.77 -7.63 -9.89
C PRO A 31 -10.92 -6.89 -8.55
N PRO A 32 -12.15 -6.52 -8.17
CA PRO A 32 -12.42 -5.93 -6.88
C PRO A 32 -11.83 -6.79 -5.75
N LEU A 33 -11.36 -6.14 -4.71
CA LEU A 33 -10.87 -6.83 -3.52
C LEU A 33 -12.05 -7.20 -2.64
N THR A 34 -12.34 -8.49 -2.54
CA THR A 34 -13.46 -9.03 -1.74
C THR A 34 -13.04 -9.46 -0.33
N LEU A 35 -11.76 -9.26 0.02
CA LEU A 35 -11.26 -9.58 1.35
C LEU A 35 -11.89 -8.66 2.39
N PRO A 36 -12.32 -9.20 3.55
CA PRO A 36 -12.77 -8.38 4.66
C PRO A 36 -11.62 -7.50 5.17
N PHE A 37 -11.94 -6.30 5.60
CA PHE A 37 -10.98 -5.39 6.19
C PHE A 37 -11.57 -4.67 7.40
N THR A 38 -10.71 -4.31 8.33
CA THR A 38 -11.03 -3.39 9.41
C THR A 38 -10.54 -2.00 9.02
N ARG A 39 -11.37 -0.98 9.22
CA ARG A 39 -10.97 0.40 9.06
C ARG A 39 -10.27 0.87 10.33
N LEU A 40 -9.13 1.50 10.17
CA LEU A 40 -8.34 2.09 11.23
C LEU A 40 -8.09 3.56 10.92
N GLU A 41 -8.12 4.40 11.95
CA GLU A 41 -7.77 5.83 11.87
C GLU A 41 -6.52 6.06 12.71
N ILE A 42 -5.43 6.45 12.06
CA ILE A 42 -4.17 6.76 12.73
C ILE A 42 -4.10 8.26 12.95
N PRO A 43 -4.09 8.72 14.22
CA PRO A 43 -3.96 10.14 14.53
C PRO A 43 -2.55 10.62 14.20
N LEU A 44 -2.46 11.84 13.68
CA LEU A 44 -1.20 12.52 13.41
C LEU A 44 -0.97 13.61 14.45
N VAL A 45 0.28 14.01 14.66
CA VAL A 45 0.66 15.02 15.67
C VAL A 45 0.01 16.39 15.47
N ASP A 46 -0.40 16.71 14.24
CA ASP A 46 -1.06 17.98 13.90
C ASP A 46 -2.60 17.94 14.02
N GLY A 47 -3.15 16.81 14.49
CA GLY A 47 -4.58 16.61 14.68
C GLY A 47 -5.32 16.06 13.46
N ASP A 48 -4.66 15.92 12.32
CA ASP A 48 -5.18 15.19 11.16
C ASP A 48 -5.20 13.68 11.43
N ARG A 49 -5.82 12.91 10.54
CA ARG A 49 -5.85 11.44 10.62
C ARG A 49 -5.60 10.83 9.26
N LEU A 50 -4.86 9.72 9.26
CA LEU A 50 -4.77 8.84 8.12
C LEU A 50 -5.79 7.70 8.26
N VAL A 51 -6.43 7.36 7.17
CA VAL A 51 -7.38 6.24 7.14
C VAL A 51 -6.76 5.07 6.43
N VAL A 52 -6.79 3.92 7.09
CA VAL A 52 -6.14 2.68 6.70
C VAL A 52 -7.17 1.57 6.59
N ARG A 53 -7.05 0.73 5.57
CA ARG A 53 -7.73 -0.56 5.54
C ARG A 53 -6.74 -1.65 5.96
N CYS A 54 -7.09 -2.38 6.99
CA CYS A 54 -6.31 -3.47 7.55
C CYS A 54 -6.89 -4.81 7.09
N PHE A 55 -6.14 -5.55 6.30
CA PHE A 55 -6.50 -6.88 5.80
C PHE A 55 -5.74 -7.92 6.62
N ALA A 56 -6.42 -8.57 7.54
CA ALA A 56 -5.84 -9.69 8.28
C ALA A 56 -5.70 -10.92 7.36
N SER A 57 -4.59 -11.64 7.47
CA SER A 57 -4.47 -12.94 6.82
C SER A 57 -5.21 -13.99 7.63
N ALA A 58 -5.97 -14.87 6.95
CA ALA A 58 -6.63 -16.01 7.56
C ALA A 58 -5.62 -17.07 8.05
N HIS A 59 -4.45 -17.11 7.44
CA HIS A 59 -3.36 -18.04 7.77
C HIS A 59 -2.06 -17.25 7.97
N PRO A 60 -1.91 -16.53 9.11
CA PRO A 60 -0.74 -15.70 9.34
C PRO A 60 0.53 -16.53 9.46
N LEU A 61 1.66 -15.92 9.11
CA LEU A 61 2.97 -16.49 9.34
C LEU A 61 3.21 -16.74 10.85
N PRO A 62 4.06 -17.70 11.22
CA PRO A 62 4.42 -17.96 12.62
C PRO A 62 4.96 -16.72 13.35
N GLN A 63 5.68 -15.87 12.63
CA GLN A 63 6.04 -14.52 13.05
C GLN A 63 5.21 -13.54 12.23
N PRO A 64 4.18 -12.91 12.81
CA PRO A 64 3.29 -12.02 12.09
C PRO A 64 4.04 -10.85 11.44
N ILE A 65 3.75 -10.59 10.19
CA ILE A 65 4.31 -9.48 9.41
C ILE A 65 3.16 -8.59 8.98
N ILE A 66 3.32 -7.29 9.17
CA ILE A 66 2.43 -6.27 8.61
C ILE A 66 3.13 -5.58 7.45
N ALA A 67 2.58 -5.68 6.26
CA ALA A 67 3.04 -4.93 5.10
C ALA A 67 2.23 -3.64 4.94
N CYS A 68 2.90 -2.50 5.06
CA CYS A 68 2.29 -1.19 4.86
C CYS A 68 2.42 -0.77 3.39
N LEU A 69 1.29 -0.61 2.70
CA LEU A 69 1.23 -0.21 1.29
C LEU A 69 0.76 1.23 1.16
N PHE A 70 1.60 2.05 0.55
CA PHE A 70 1.30 3.45 0.25
C PHE A 70 1.06 3.60 -1.26
N HIS A 71 0.03 4.35 -1.63
CA HIS A 71 -0.25 4.64 -3.03
C HIS A 71 0.63 5.78 -3.56
N GLY A 72 0.80 5.84 -4.88
CA GLY A 72 1.51 6.94 -5.53
C GLY A 72 0.68 8.21 -5.65
N LEU A 73 1.31 9.28 -6.19
CA LEU A 73 0.69 10.58 -6.39
C LEU A 73 -0.63 10.47 -7.17
N GLY A 74 -1.67 11.14 -6.69
CA GLY A 74 -3.01 11.10 -7.30
C GLY A 74 -3.72 9.74 -7.18
N GLY A 75 -3.18 8.83 -6.37
CA GLY A 75 -3.75 7.51 -6.14
C GLY A 75 -4.69 7.43 -4.93
N HIS A 76 -5.03 6.22 -4.59
CA HIS A 76 -5.75 5.83 -3.37
C HIS A 76 -5.55 4.33 -3.13
N ASP A 77 -5.93 3.86 -1.96
CA ASP A 77 -5.75 2.49 -1.48
C ASP A 77 -6.45 1.39 -2.32
N ASP A 78 -7.38 1.76 -3.19
CA ASP A 78 -8.13 0.83 -4.04
C ASP A 78 -7.65 0.80 -5.50
N ARG A 79 -6.43 1.25 -5.78
CA ARG A 79 -5.85 1.16 -7.14
C ARG A 79 -5.55 -0.30 -7.52
N PRO A 80 -5.63 -0.65 -8.83
CA PRO A 80 -5.45 -2.03 -9.30
C PRO A 80 -4.18 -2.70 -8.80
N TYR A 81 -3.05 -1.99 -8.77
CA TYR A 81 -1.78 -2.54 -8.29
C TYR A 81 -1.80 -2.79 -6.77
N ILE A 82 -2.45 -1.92 -5.99
CA ILE A 82 -2.64 -2.12 -4.55
C ILE A 82 -3.46 -3.39 -4.32
N ARG A 83 -4.61 -3.54 -4.99
CA ARG A 83 -5.47 -4.72 -4.87
C ARG A 83 -4.71 -6.02 -5.17
N ARG A 84 -3.89 -6.03 -6.23
CA ARG A 84 -3.06 -7.20 -6.58
C ARG A 84 -2.05 -7.52 -5.48
N THR A 85 -1.37 -6.49 -4.97
CA THR A 85 -0.36 -6.65 -3.93
C THR A 85 -0.99 -7.14 -2.63
N VAL A 86 -2.12 -6.56 -2.21
CA VAL A 86 -2.88 -7.03 -1.03
C VAL A 86 -3.21 -8.51 -1.15
N ARG A 87 -3.80 -8.91 -2.29
CA ARG A 87 -4.18 -10.32 -2.49
C ARG A 87 -2.98 -11.25 -2.41
N LEU A 88 -1.89 -10.92 -3.10
CA LEU A 88 -0.69 -11.74 -3.13
C LEU A 88 -0.02 -11.88 -1.76
N LEU A 89 0.07 -10.81 -1.00
CA LEU A 89 0.67 -10.81 0.34
C LEU A 89 -0.23 -11.54 1.34
N ASN A 90 -1.54 -11.27 1.32
CA ASN A 90 -2.50 -11.91 2.21
C ASN A 90 -2.54 -13.42 2.02
N GLN A 91 -2.51 -13.91 0.76
CA GLN A 91 -2.40 -15.34 0.45
C GLN A 91 -1.10 -15.98 0.95
N ARG A 92 -0.06 -15.19 1.19
CA ARG A 92 1.22 -15.65 1.75
C ARG A 92 1.31 -15.54 3.28
N GLY A 93 0.22 -15.26 3.94
CA GLY A 93 0.18 -15.17 5.39
C GLY A 93 0.57 -13.81 5.97
N VAL A 94 0.73 -12.78 5.12
CA VAL A 94 1.11 -11.43 5.54
C VAL A 94 -0.15 -10.61 5.81
N HIS A 95 -0.21 -9.93 6.96
CA HIS A 95 -1.22 -8.90 7.22
C HIS A 95 -0.90 -7.68 6.36
N VAL A 96 -1.91 -7.04 5.77
CA VAL A 96 -1.65 -5.92 4.86
C VAL A 96 -2.45 -4.71 5.30
N TRP A 97 -1.76 -3.60 5.46
CA TRP A 97 -2.35 -2.30 5.70
C TRP A 97 -2.21 -1.45 4.44
N THR A 98 -3.33 -0.95 3.92
CA THR A 98 -3.32 0.00 2.80
C THR A 98 -3.64 1.37 3.32
N ILE A 99 -2.65 2.26 3.21
CA ILE A 99 -2.69 3.59 3.80
C ILE A 99 -3.13 4.61 2.75
N ASN A 100 -4.18 5.36 3.07
CA ASN A 100 -4.51 6.54 2.29
C ASN A 100 -3.75 7.74 2.84
N HIS A 101 -3.02 8.42 1.97
CA HIS A 101 -2.43 9.72 2.30
C HIS A 101 -3.53 10.73 2.64
N ARG A 102 -3.15 11.82 3.29
CA ARG A 102 -4.07 12.89 3.72
C ARG A 102 -5.04 13.29 2.61
N GLY A 103 -6.33 13.25 2.89
CA GLY A 103 -7.39 13.61 1.95
C GLY A 103 -7.59 12.67 0.77
N CYS A 104 -6.94 11.50 0.73
CA CYS A 104 -7.06 10.53 -0.34
C CYS A 104 -8.01 9.38 -0.02
N GLY A 105 -8.63 8.81 -1.06
CA GLY A 105 -9.46 7.61 -0.94
C GLY A 105 -10.56 7.75 0.11
N ILE A 106 -10.67 6.75 0.98
CA ILE A 106 -11.62 6.76 2.10
C ILE A 106 -11.20 7.70 3.25
N GLY A 107 -10.01 8.31 3.16
CA GLY A 107 -9.50 9.31 4.11
C GLY A 107 -9.93 10.74 3.79
N ARG A 108 -10.81 10.97 2.80
CA ARG A 108 -11.33 12.29 2.50
C ARG A 108 -12.13 12.84 3.68
N GLY A 109 -11.83 14.09 4.08
CA GLY A 109 -12.48 14.77 5.21
C GLY A 109 -11.84 14.47 6.59
N PHE A 110 -10.82 13.60 6.66
CA PHE A 110 -10.11 13.26 7.91
C PHE A 110 -8.82 14.03 8.11
N ALA A 111 -8.40 14.79 7.12
CA ALA A 111 -7.24 15.67 7.18
C ALA A 111 -7.60 17.02 6.57
N LYS A 112 -7.11 18.10 7.21
CA LYS A 112 -7.18 19.48 6.70
C LYS A 112 -6.03 19.75 5.75
N GLY A 113 -4.87 19.14 6.02
CA GLY A 113 -3.70 19.20 5.17
C GLY A 113 -3.80 18.32 3.94
N THR A 114 -2.98 18.62 2.93
CA THR A 114 -2.81 17.78 1.75
C THR A 114 -1.48 17.04 1.84
N TYR A 115 -1.39 15.88 1.20
CA TYR A 115 -0.12 15.19 1.12
C TYR A 115 0.75 15.72 -0.03
N HIS A 116 2.05 15.64 0.15
CA HIS A 116 3.06 15.95 -0.85
C HIS A 116 4.27 15.01 -0.67
N SER A 117 5.23 15.03 -1.57
CA SER A 117 6.39 14.13 -1.55
C SER A 117 7.27 14.23 -0.30
N GLY A 118 7.15 15.30 0.49
CA GLY A 118 7.91 15.52 1.73
C GLY A 118 7.22 15.04 3.01
N VAL A 119 6.09 14.32 2.95
CA VAL A 119 5.34 13.88 4.15
C VAL A 119 5.92 12.60 4.76
N ALA A 120 7.23 12.54 4.93
CA ALA A 120 7.90 11.39 5.56
C ALA A 120 7.48 11.20 7.02
N ALA A 121 7.11 12.27 7.73
CA ALA A 121 6.63 12.21 9.11
C ALA A 121 5.39 11.33 9.24
N ASP A 122 4.43 11.44 8.33
CA ASP A 122 3.21 10.62 8.34
C ASP A 122 3.53 9.12 8.27
N LEU A 123 4.56 8.73 7.50
CA LEU A 123 5.01 7.34 7.43
C LEU A 123 5.57 6.88 8.77
N GLY A 124 6.31 7.74 9.46
CA GLY A 124 6.84 7.49 10.79
C GLY A 124 5.73 7.15 11.78
N GLU A 125 4.64 7.94 11.79
CA GLU A 125 3.47 7.70 12.64
C GLU A 125 2.79 6.36 12.33
N VAL A 126 2.64 6.02 11.03
CA VAL A 126 2.07 4.72 10.63
C VAL A 126 2.91 3.57 11.15
N PHE A 127 4.25 3.65 11.01
CA PHE A 127 5.14 2.58 11.49
C PHE A 127 5.18 2.51 13.02
N ALA A 128 5.15 3.65 13.71
CA ALA A 128 5.06 3.68 15.17
C ALA A 128 3.77 3.00 15.64
N TYR A 129 2.65 3.32 15.01
CA TYR A 129 1.36 2.72 15.32
C TYR A 129 1.35 1.20 15.03
N ALA A 130 1.88 0.79 13.88
CA ALA A 130 1.91 -0.64 13.49
C ALA A 130 2.77 -1.51 14.41
N ARG A 131 3.77 -0.94 15.09
CA ARG A 131 4.62 -1.67 16.06
C ARG A 131 3.91 -1.97 17.39
N GLN A 132 2.81 -1.31 17.65
CA GLN A 132 2.02 -1.45 18.89
C GLN A 132 0.88 -2.46 18.74
N HIS A 133 0.63 -2.92 17.52
CA HIS A 133 -0.47 -3.80 17.16
C HIS A 133 0.03 -5.05 16.42
#